data_612b2108de9c53d82fc2cf3ba2e410ec
#
_entry.id   612b2108de9c53d82fc2cf3ba2e410ec
#
_cell.length_a   1.000
_cell.length_b   1.000
_cell.length_c   1.000
_cell.angle_alpha   90.00
_cell.angle_beta   90.00
_cell.angle_gamma   90.00
#
_symmetry.space_group_name_H-M   'P 1'
#
loop_
_entity.id
_entity.type
_entity.pdbx_description
1 polymer ?
#
loop_
_entity_poly.entity_id
_entity_poly.type
_entity_poly.pdbx_seq_one_letter_code
_entity_poly.pdbx_strand_id
1 'polypeptide(L)'
;MDKTDIAIIGLGITSKLTALALASKNCKVMIFEYSNSINYNSNLVTFFSKNSIDFLKEIGIEDLINKSIAIKEISCSKLEQYQSEKKFQINFKEKDSKDGMGRIIINNSLNESLDHLIKKNKNISIISNKSITHYRHQEANTKLVLSDGEELITYILIINDKKSNLINENFKNNQLKKELDQTSIVMNVKTNTCGHAYQFFTDKGALAFLPINKKVASVIWSLDNSALELDYNIDEISKKINEIFISITGKLDVLDMKKYKLSFEYSKKIISKSIVLIGDAAHSLHPIAGQGLNLSIKDIIALKEKIKRFKYLGYSLGNQIILSDFQSERQADNAIFTFATNYLDEILKNRSFLINKLSNFGLFSLNKNNLIKNKVIKRATGK
;
A
#
# COMPACT_ATOMS: atom_id res chain seq x y z
N MET A 1 -4.44 32.36 -17.30
CA MET A 1 -4.96 31.24 -16.52
C MET A 1 -4.06 30.02 -16.78
N ASP A 2 -3.42 29.56 -15.75
CA ASP A 2 -2.49 28.44 -15.87
C ASP A 2 -3.24 27.16 -16.23
N LYS A 3 -2.57 26.26 -16.95
CA LYS A 3 -3.15 25.02 -17.43
C LYS A 3 -2.21 23.84 -17.20
N THR A 4 -2.76 22.77 -16.64
CA THR A 4 -2.07 21.50 -16.49
C THR A 4 -2.95 20.37 -17.02
N ASP A 5 -2.35 19.26 -17.46
CA ASP A 5 -3.14 18.09 -17.87
C ASP A 5 -3.76 17.39 -16.66
N ILE A 6 -2.97 17.25 -15.59
CA ILE A 6 -3.35 16.51 -14.39
C ILE A 6 -2.93 17.30 -13.14
N ALA A 7 -3.88 17.49 -12.24
CA ALA A 7 -3.64 18.00 -10.89
C ALA A 7 -3.71 16.85 -9.88
N ILE A 8 -2.79 16.80 -8.91
CA ILE A 8 -2.74 15.78 -7.87
C ILE A 8 -2.77 16.44 -6.50
N ILE A 9 -3.67 16.01 -5.61
CA ILE A 9 -3.72 16.47 -4.21
C ILE A 9 -2.98 15.47 -3.32
N GLY A 10 -2.00 15.97 -2.57
CA GLY A 10 -1.12 15.24 -1.67
C GLY A 10 0.29 15.08 -2.23
N LEU A 11 1.29 14.97 -1.34
CA LEU A 11 2.71 14.85 -1.70
C LEU A 11 3.34 13.53 -1.20
N GLY A 12 2.51 12.55 -0.82
CA GLY A 12 2.96 11.23 -0.38
C GLY A 12 3.58 10.39 -1.51
N ILE A 13 4.12 9.22 -1.16
CA ILE A 13 4.75 8.27 -2.09
C ILE A 13 3.80 7.95 -3.27
N THR A 14 2.53 7.68 -3.00
CA THR A 14 1.53 7.37 -4.04
C THR A 14 1.38 8.53 -5.04
N SER A 15 1.35 9.78 -4.57
CA SER A 15 1.26 10.96 -5.44
C SER A 15 2.47 11.12 -6.35
N LYS A 16 3.67 10.92 -5.79
CA LYS A 16 4.93 10.98 -6.52
C LYS A 16 5.04 9.89 -7.57
N LEU A 17 4.65 8.65 -7.23
CA LEU A 17 4.56 7.53 -8.17
C LEU A 17 3.57 7.82 -9.29
N THR A 18 2.40 8.37 -8.95
CA THR A 18 1.35 8.77 -9.92
C THR A 18 1.88 9.82 -10.88
N ALA A 19 2.52 10.87 -10.35
CA ALA A 19 3.07 11.95 -11.16
C ALA A 19 4.12 11.46 -12.15
N LEU A 20 5.09 10.65 -11.68
CA LEU A 20 6.15 10.09 -12.55
C LEU A 20 5.57 9.18 -13.63
N ALA A 21 4.60 8.32 -13.28
CA ALA A 21 3.94 7.41 -14.22
C ALA A 21 3.20 8.16 -15.33
N LEU A 22 2.50 9.25 -14.99
CA LEU A 22 1.69 10.01 -15.95
C LEU A 22 2.53 11.00 -16.76
N ALA A 23 3.54 11.62 -16.15
CA ALA A 23 4.49 12.49 -16.87
C ALA A 23 5.26 11.72 -17.94
N SER A 24 5.54 10.43 -17.74
CA SER A 24 6.16 9.54 -18.74
C SER A 24 5.31 9.36 -20.00
N LYS A 25 4.03 9.76 -19.97
CA LYS A 25 3.08 9.75 -21.10
C LYS A 25 2.86 11.15 -21.69
N ASN A 26 3.84 12.05 -21.52
CA ASN A 26 3.79 13.44 -21.96
C ASN A 26 2.59 14.21 -21.41
N CYS A 27 2.23 13.97 -20.15
CA CYS A 27 1.26 14.77 -19.43
C CYS A 27 1.99 15.79 -18.55
N LYS A 28 1.52 17.03 -18.54
CA LYS A 28 1.92 18.03 -17.55
C LYS A 28 1.19 17.76 -16.24
N VAL A 29 1.93 17.59 -15.17
CA VAL A 29 1.40 17.21 -13.85
C VAL A 29 1.76 18.27 -12.83
N MET A 30 0.77 18.75 -12.08
CA MET A 30 0.96 19.60 -10.91
C MET A 30 0.57 18.84 -9.65
N ILE A 31 1.45 18.82 -8.65
CA ILE A 31 1.20 18.22 -7.33
C ILE A 31 0.97 19.35 -6.34
N PHE A 32 -0.16 19.31 -5.65
CA PHE A 32 -0.52 20.26 -4.59
C PHE A 32 -0.27 19.61 -3.24
N GLU A 33 0.60 20.24 -2.45
CA GLU A 33 0.85 19.81 -1.09
C GLU A 33 -0.31 20.26 -0.18
N TYR A 34 -1.05 19.29 0.36
CA TYR A 34 -2.23 19.58 1.18
C TYR A 34 -1.90 19.92 2.64
N SER A 35 -0.81 19.39 3.16
CA SER A 35 -0.39 19.63 4.54
C SER A 35 1.13 19.71 4.68
N ASN A 36 1.64 20.71 5.42
CA ASN A 36 3.06 20.93 5.71
C ASN A 36 3.70 19.82 6.61
N SER A 37 3.01 18.76 6.93
CA SER A 37 3.42 17.81 7.95
C SER A 37 3.51 16.36 7.44
N ILE A 38 4.15 16.13 6.30
CA ILE A 38 4.58 14.76 6.00
C ILE A 38 5.92 14.53 6.71
N ASN A 39 5.83 14.07 7.95
CA ASN A 39 7.01 13.67 8.72
C ASN A 39 7.52 12.34 8.14
N TYR A 40 8.42 12.41 7.16
CA TYR A 40 9.05 11.24 6.50
C TYR A 40 10.06 10.50 7.39
N ASN A 41 10.29 10.95 8.63
CA ASN A 41 11.22 10.33 9.58
C ASN A 41 10.74 8.99 10.15
N SER A 42 10.10 8.16 9.33
CA SER A 42 9.71 6.82 9.73
C SER A 42 10.54 5.79 8.98
N ASN A 43 11.24 4.92 9.70
CA ASN A 43 11.91 3.76 9.14
C ASN A 43 10.93 2.65 8.72
N LEU A 44 9.71 3.04 8.33
CA LEU A 44 8.71 2.13 7.82
C LEU A 44 9.20 1.48 6.53
N VAL A 45 8.87 0.21 6.40
CA VAL A 45 9.20 -0.56 5.20
C VAL A 45 7.94 -1.05 4.51
N THR A 46 8.05 -1.25 3.21
CA THR A 46 6.99 -1.83 2.39
C THR A 46 7.54 -3.03 1.63
N PHE A 47 6.80 -4.13 1.63
CA PHE A 47 7.00 -5.22 0.70
C PHE A 47 6.41 -4.85 -0.66
N PHE A 48 7.23 -4.79 -1.68
CA PHE A 48 6.81 -4.58 -3.07
C PHE A 48 6.77 -5.91 -3.81
N SER A 49 5.61 -6.26 -4.33
CA SER A 49 5.42 -7.44 -5.18
C SER A 49 6.20 -7.30 -6.49
N LYS A 50 6.40 -8.41 -7.20
CA LYS A 50 7.14 -8.41 -8.47
C LYS A 50 6.60 -7.38 -9.47
N ASN A 51 5.28 -7.32 -9.64
CA ASN A 51 4.65 -6.34 -10.54
C ASN A 51 4.93 -4.89 -10.12
N SER A 52 4.93 -4.62 -8.80
CA SER A 52 5.28 -3.30 -8.28
C SER A 52 6.76 -2.98 -8.48
N ILE A 53 7.64 -3.97 -8.37
CA ILE A 53 9.07 -3.82 -8.67
C ILE A 53 9.29 -3.51 -10.14
N ASP A 54 8.61 -4.20 -11.05
CA ASP A 54 8.71 -3.96 -12.49
C ASP A 54 8.24 -2.53 -12.83
N PHE A 55 7.16 -2.06 -12.20
CA PHE A 55 6.71 -0.68 -12.32
C PHE A 55 7.71 0.34 -11.76
N LEU A 56 8.33 0.06 -10.60
CA LEU A 56 9.35 0.95 -10.01
C LEU A 56 10.59 1.04 -10.91
N LYS A 57 10.99 -0.06 -11.56
CA LYS A 57 12.07 -0.06 -12.57
C LYS A 57 11.68 0.80 -13.78
N GLU A 58 10.45 0.66 -14.27
CA GLU A 58 9.96 1.46 -15.42
C GLU A 58 10.04 2.97 -15.16
N ILE A 59 9.80 3.42 -13.92
CA ILE A 59 9.89 4.85 -13.56
C ILE A 59 11.29 5.29 -13.14
N GLY A 60 12.30 4.41 -13.18
CA GLY A 60 13.71 4.76 -12.96
C GLY A 60 14.25 4.55 -11.53
N ILE A 61 13.61 3.69 -10.71
CA ILE A 61 14.03 3.37 -9.32
C ILE A 61 14.92 2.10 -9.28
N GLU A 62 15.76 1.86 -10.28
CA GLU A 62 16.56 0.64 -10.35
C GLU A 62 17.64 0.53 -9.26
N ASP A 63 18.36 1.61 -8.97
CA ASP A 63 19.47 1.61 -8.01
C ASP A 63 19.02 1.23 -6.61
N LEU A 64 17.89 1.77 -6.15
CA LEU A 64 17.31 1.46 -4.85
C LEU A 64 16.84 -0.01 -4.79
N ILE A 65 16.23 -0.50 -5.86
CA ILE A 65 15.77 -1.88 -5.97
C ILE A 65 16.97 -2.83 -5.88
N ASN A 66 18.06 -2.56 -6.57
CA ASN A 66 19.26 -3.42 -6.57
C ASN A 66 19.93 -3.49 -5.18
N LYS A 67 19.81 -2.42 -4.37
CA LYS A 67 20.32 -2.36 -2.99
C LYS A 67 19.38 -3.01 -1.97
N SER A 68 18.11 -3.25 -2.32
CA SER A 68 17.11 -3.83 -1.43
C SER A 68 17.19 -5.36 -1.38
N ILE A 69 16.68 -5.97 -0.31
CA ILE A 69 16.68 -7.43 -0.15
C ILE A 69 15.52 -8.08 -0.93
N ALA A 70 15.83 -9.12 -1.68
CA ALA A 70 14.83 -9.94 -2.34
C ALA A 70 14.23 -10.95 -1.35
N ILE A 71 12.92 -11.06 -1.31
CA ILE A 71 12.20 -12.03 -0.50
C ILE A 71 11.98 -13.30 -1.32
N LYS A 72 12.69 -14.35 -0.96
CA LYS A 72 12.64 -15.65 -1.65
C LYS A 72 11.54 -16.55 -1.12
N GLU A 73 11.17 -16.36 0.14
CA GLU A 73 10.17 -17.17 0.82
C GLU A 73 9.33 -16.32 1.77
N ILE A 74 8.02 -16.55 1.77
CA ILE A 74 7.08 -15.99 2.74
C ILE A 74 6.37 -17.18 3.41
N SER A 75 6.47 -17.26 4.74
CA SER A 75 5.77 -18.24 5.53
C SER A 75 4.59 -17.62 6.27
N CYS A 76 3.40 -18.19 6.06
CA CYS A 76 2.17 -17.77 6.72
C CYS A 76 1.62 -18.92 7.57
N SER A 77 1.32 -18.67 8.86
CA SER A 77 0.74 -19.66 9.77
C SER A 77 0.06 -19.03 10.97
N LYS A 78 -0.74 -19.80 11.70
CA LYS A 78 -1.08 -19.45 13.07
C LYS A 78 0.15 -19.68 13.96
N LEU A 79 0.42 -18.77 14.90
CA LEU A 79 1.63 -18.83 15.73
C LEU A 79 1.68 -20.12 16.57
N GLU A 80 0.57 -20.49 17.22
CA GLU A 80 0.46 -21.72 18.03
C GLU A 80 0.79 -22.98 17.23
N GLN A 81 0.36 -23.03 15.97
CA GLN A 81 0.60 -24.18 15.08
C GLN A 81 2.03 -24.21 14.56
N TYR A 82 2.64 -23.05 14.37
CA TYR A 82 4.04 -22.97 13.98
C TYR A 82 4.96 -23.51 15.08
N GLN A 83 4.64 -23.21 16.35
CA GLN A 83 5.41 -23.65 17.50
C GLN A 83 5.23 -25.15 17.81
N SER A 84 4.00 -25.70 17.59
CA SER A 84 3.71 -27.10 17.97
C SER A 84 4.13 -28.12 16.94
N GLU A 85 3.83 -27.97 15.65
CA GLU A 85 4.01 -29.06 14.67
C GLU A 85 4.47 -28.64 13.27
N LYS A 86 4.53 -27.37 12.90
CA LYS A 86 4.82 -26.86 11.53
C LYS A 86 3.88 -27.38 10.41
N LYS A 87 2.83 -28.15 10.73
CA LYS A 87 1.96 -28.84 9.74
C LYS A 87 1.02 -27.93 8.98
N PHE A 88 0.66 -26.77 9.54
CA PHE A 88 -0.32 -25.85 8.96
C PHE A 88 0.34 -24.54 8.48
N GLN A 89 1.52 -24.65 7.93
CA GLN A 89 2.26 -23.52 7.36
C GLN A 89 2.05 -23.48 5.85
N ILE A 90 1.67 -22.31 5.32
CA ILE A 90 1.70 -22.06 3.88
C ILE A 90 3.03 -21.38 3.57
N ASN A 91 3.84 -22.02 2.76
CA ASN A 91 5.08 -21.43 2.25
C ASN A 91 4.89 -21.03 0.79
N PHE A 92 5.07 -19.77 0.53
CA PHE A 92 5.17 -19.22 -0.81
C PHE A 92 6.66 -19.10 -1.14
N LYS A 93 7.12 -19.76 -2.21
CA LYS A 93 8.53 -19.79 -2.62
C LYS A 93 8.66 -19.41 -4.09
N GLU A 94 9.61 -18.57 -4.38
CA GLU A 94 10.04 -18.27 -5.75
C GLU A 94 11.57 -18.37 -5.79
N LYS A 95 12.07 -19.46 -6.38
CA LYS A 95 13.51 -19.77 -6.38
C LYS A 95 14.23 -19.25 -7.61
N ASP A 96 13.53 -19.12 -8.74
CA ASP A 96 14.13 -18.91 -10.04
C ASP A 96 14.19 -17.43 -10.46
N SER A 97 13.56 -16.55 -9.69
CA SER A 97 13.55 -15.11 -9.97
C SER A 97 14.63 -14.37 -9.19
N LYS A 98 15.38 -13.49 -9.85
CA LYS A 98 16.35 -12.58 -9.21
C LYS A 98 15.69 -11.70 -8.14
N ASP A 99 14.44 -11.30 -8.35
CA ASP A 99 13.68 -10.47 -7.44
C ASP A 99 12.86 -11.29 -6.43
N GLY A 100 12.90 -12.62 -6.52
CA GLY A 100 12.09 -13.52 -5.68
C GLY A 100 10.59 -13.27 -5.88
N MET A 101 9.84 -13.26 -4.79
CA MET A 101 8.42 -12.90 -4.75
C MET A 101 8.21 -11.37 -4.75
N GLY A 102 9.25 -10.61 -4.46
CA GLY A 102 9.27 -9.18 -4.32
C GLY A 102 10.44 -8.72 -3.46
N ARG A 103 10.43 -7.45 -3.07
CA ARG A 103 11.50 -6.84 -2.31
C ARG A 103 10.96 -5.98 -1.18
N ILE A 104 11.74 -5.86 -0.11
CA ILE A 104 11.48 -4.92 0.99
C ILE A 104 12.26 -3.64 0.72
N ILE A 105 11.56 -2.52 0.71
CA ILE A 105 12.15 -1.19 0.51
C ILE A 105 11.78 -0.28 1.68
N ILE A 106 12.74 0.49 2.18
CA ILE A 106 12.51 1.52 3.20
C ILE A 106 11.79 2.70 2.54
N ASN A 107 10.68 3.12 3.11
CA ASN A 107 9.84 4.16 2.54
C ASN A 107 10.54 5.52 2.40
N ASN A 108 11.41 5.88 3.35
CA ASN A 108 12.20 7.11 3.27
C ASN A 108 13.15 7.09 2.06
N SER A 109 13.88 5.99 1.86
CA SER A 109 14.80 5.86 0.72
C SER A 109 14.06 5.88 -0.61
N LEU A 110 12.87 5.27 -0.66
CA LEU A 110 11.99 5.38 -1.83
C LEU A 110 11.55 6.83 -2.06
N ASN A 111 11.11 7.51 -1.01
CA ASN A 111 10.66 8.88 -1.11
C ASN A 111 11.76 9.83 -1.60
N GLU A 112 12.99 9.72 -1.07
CA GLU A 112 14.16 10.50 -1.52
C GLU A 112 14.48 10.25 -3.01
N SER A 113 14.41 8.98 -3.43
CA SER A 113 14.63 8.60 -4.83
C SER A 113 13.55 9.20 -5.75
N LEU A 114 12.30 9.20 -5.32
CA LEU A 114 11.18 9.82 -6.05
C LEU A 114 11.34 11.34 -6.14
N ASP A 115 11.74 12.01 -5.06
CA ASP A 115 11.99 13.46 -5.05
C ASP A 115 13.09 13.84 -6.04
N HIS A 116 14.16 13.04 -6.12
CA HIS A 116 15.22 13.25 -7.08
C HIS A 116 14.72 13.13 -8.54
N LEU A 117 13.91 12.13 -8.83
CA LEU A 117 13.33 11.95 -10.16
C LEU A 117 12.34 13.06 -10.53
N ILE A 118 11.51 13.50 -9.59
CA ILE A 118 10.56 14.61 -9.81
C ILE A 118 11.30 15.90 -10.12
N LYS A 119 12.35 16.23 -9.34
CA LYS A 119 13.17 17.44 -9.58
C LYS A 119 13.81 17.48 -10.98
N LYS A 120 14.10 16.34 -11.55
CA LYS A 120 14.66 16.21 -12.90
C LYS A 120 13.60 16.24 -14.01
N ASN A 121 12.34 16.08 -13.69
CA ASN A 121 11.27 15.93 -14.69
C ASN A 121 10.60 17.27 -14.99
N LYS A 122 10.83 17.80 -16.20
CA LYS A 122 10.28 19.10 -16.64
C LYS A 122 8.76 19.13 -16.77
N ASN A 123 8.09 17.97 -16.81
CA ASN A 123 6.64 17.87 -16.90
C ASN A 123 5.95 17.80 -15.53
N ILE A 124 6.71 17.82 -14.43
CA ILE A 124 6.15 17.77 -13.07
C ILE A 124 6.52 19.06 -12.34
N SER A 125 5.52 19.70 -11.74
CA SER A 125 5.71 20.82 -10.81
C SER A 125 5.06 20.51 -9.47
N ILE A 126 5.68 20.95 -8.39
CA ILE A 126 5.14 20.89 -7.02
C ILE A 126 4.74 22.29 -6.61
N ILE A 127 3.51 22.45 -6.18
CA ILE A 127 2.96 23.70 -5.66
C ILE A 127 2.81 23.55 -4.16
N SER A 128 3.70 24.19 -3.42
CA SER A 128 3.67 24.26 -1.95
C SER A 128 2.91 25.50 -1.49
N ASN A 129 2.32 25.44 -0.29
CA ASN A 129 1.60 26.52 0.36
C ASN A 129 0.32 27.02 -0.35
N LYS A 130 -0.16 26.28 -1.35
CA LYS A 130 -1.46 26.54 -1.98
C LYS A 130 -2.27 25.23 -2.01
N SER A 131 -3.49 25.30 -1.51
CA SER A 131 -4.44 24.16 -1.54
C SER A 131 -5.55 24.44 -2.55
N ILE A 132 -6.14 23.38 -3.08
CA ILE A 132 -7.35 23.47 -3.90
C ILE A 132 -8.54 23.55 -2.96
N THR A 133 -9.24 24.69 -2.98
CA THR A 133 -10.39 24.98 -2.11
C THR A 133 -11.71 24.59 -2.76
N HIS A 134 -11.85 24.88 -4.05
CA HIS A 134 -13.06 24.57 -4.82
C HIS A 134 -12.71 24.10 -6.22
N TYR A 135 -13.69 23.47 -6.88
CA TYR A 135 -13.57 23.12 -8.26
C TYR A 135 -14.92 23.29 -8.98
N ARG A 136 -14.87 23.55 -10.28
CA ARG A 136 -16.04 23.60 -11.15
C ARG A 136 -15.78 22.76 -12.38
N HIS A 137 -16.55 21.69 -12.54
CA HIS A 137 -16.49 20.86 -13.73
C HIS A 137 -17.11 21.60 -14.94
N GLN A 138 -16.42 21.54 -16.06
CA GLN A 138 -16.84 22.02 -17.38
C GLN A 138 -16.90 20.80 -18.32
N GLU A 139 -17.46 20.96 -19.53
CA GLU A 139 -17.65 19.81 -20.44
C GLU A 139 -16.38 19.00 -20.71
N ALA A 140 -15.24 19.66 -20.94
CA ALA A 140 -13.99 19.01 -21.32
C ALA A 140 -12.88 19.12 -20.27
N ASN A 141 -13.05 19.93 -19.22
CA ASN A 141 -12.01 20.20 -18.23
C ASN A 141 -12.62 20.56 -16.88
N THR A 142 -11.77 20.81 -15.90
CA THR A 142 -12.15 21.24 -14.56
C THR A 142 -11.36 22.47 -14.19
N LYS A 143 -12.08 23.50 -13.77
CA LYS A 143 -11.52 24.70 -13.19
C LYS A 143 -11.32 24.51 -11.71
N LEU A 144 -10.11 24.68 -11.23
CA LEU A 144 -9.72 24.61 -9.83
C LEU A 144 -9.52 26.03 -9.31
N VAL A 145 -9.96 26.27 -8.07
CA VAL A 145 -9.72 27.52 -7.34
C VAL A 145 -8.76 27.22 -6.20
N LEU A 146 -7.66 27.95 -6.14
CA LEU A 146 -6.63 27.81 -5.12
C LEU A 146 -6.93 28.69 -3.90
N SER A 147 -6.26 28.40 -2.79
CA SER A 147 -6.46 29.12 -1.51
C SER A 147 -6.13 30.61 -1.55
N ASP A 148 -5.33 31.06 -2.52
CA ASP A 148 -5.00 32.47 -2.78
C ASP A 148 -5.92 33.14 -3.81
N GLY A 149 -6.95 32.42 -4.28
CA GLY A 149 -7.90 32.91 -5.29
C GLY A 149 -7.44 32.71 -6.73
N GLU A 150 -6.22 32.20 -6.98
CA GLU A 150 -5.79 31.87 -8.34
C GLU A 150 -6.63 30.73 -8.92
N GLU A 151 -6.76 30.72 -10.23
CA GLU A 151 -7.53 29.72 -10.96
C GLU A 151 -6.64 28.92 -11.89
N LEU A 152 -6.85 27.60 -11.91
CA LEU A 152 -6.12 26.65 -12.73
C LEU A 152 -7.10 25.76 -13.51
N ILE A 153 -6.77 25.43 -14.76
CA ILE A 153 -7.51 24.47 -15.57
C ILE A 153 -6.78 23.13 -15.57
N THR A 154 -7.49 22.04 -15.31
CA THR A 154 -6.99 20.67 -15.44
C THR A 154 -8.00 19.78 -16.15
N TYR A 155 -7.55 18.70 -16.77
CA TYR A 155 -8.46 17.66 -17.34
C TYR A 155 -8.84 16.62 -16.29
N ILE A 156 -7.89 16.23 -15.43
CA ILE A 156 -8.10 15.21 -14.40
C ILE A 156 -7.57 15.76 -13.07
N LEU A 157 -8.39 15.65 -12.02
CA LEU A 157 -7.99 15.89 -10.64
C LEU A 157 -7.85 14.56 -9.91
N ILE A 158 -6.65 14.21 -9.47
CA ILE A 158 -6.38 13.00 -8.71
C ILE A 158 -6.25 13.36 -7.23
N ILE A 159 -6.96 12.66 -6.37
CA ILE A 159 -6.87 12.83 -4.92
C ILE A 159 -6.23 11.57 -4.34
N ASN A 160 -5.06 11.74 -3.72
CA ASN A 160 -4.33 10.69 -3.02
C ASN A 160 -4.32 10.91 -1.50
N ASP A 161 -4.58 12.13 -1.04
CA ASP A 161 -4.66 12.46 0.38
C ASP A 161 -6.10 12.26 0.89
N LYS A 162 -6.28 11.27 1.77
CA LYS A 162 -7.58 10.96 2.38
C LYS A 162 -8.16 12.06 3.27
N LYS A 163 -7.34 13.05 3.67
CA LYS A 163 -7.78 14.21 4.46
C LYS A 163 -8.39 15.31 3.61
N SER A 164 -8.34 15.22 2.28
CA SER A 164 -8.89 16.23 1.40
C SER A 164 -10.40 16.40 1.59
N ASN A 165 -10.86 17.63 1.82
CA ASN A 165 -12.28 17.96 1.97
C ASN A 165 -13.09 17.62 0.73
N LEU A 166 -12.49 17.66 -0.46
CA LEU A 166 -13.13 17.34 -1.73
C LEU A 166 -13.60 15.88 -1.81
N ILE A 167 -13.04 14.98 -0.97
CA ILE A 167 -13.55 13.61 -0.85
C ILE A 167 -14.95 13.61 -0.24
N ASN A 168 -15.16 14.36 0.83
CA ASN A 168 -16.45 14.43 1.49
C ASN A 168 -17.53 15.05 0.59
N GLU A 169 -17.16 16.04 -0.21
CA GLU A 169 -18.11 16.69 -1.14
C GLU A 169 -18.58 15.75 -2.25
N ASN A 170 -17.70 14.87 -2.75
CA ASN A 170 -17.94 14.09 -3.97
C ASN A 170 -18.25 12.62 -3.72
N PHE A 171 -17.77 12.06 -2.61
CA PHE A 171 -17.76 10.61 -2.38
C PHE A 171 -18.37 10.21 -1.04
N LYS A 172 -18.88 11.14 -0.21
CA LYS A 172 -19.41 10.89 1.13
C LYS A 172 -20.32 9.65 1.21
N ASN A 173 -21.28 9.54 0.30
CA ASN A 173 -22.23 8.43 0.28
C ASN A 173 -21.66 7.12 -0.26
N ASN A 174 -20.43 7.14 -0.77
CA ASN A 174 -19.76 5.98 -1.36
C ASN A 174 -18.60 5.47 -0.50
N GLN A 175 -18.30 6.12 0.62
CA GLN A 175 -17.23 5.72 1.52
C GLN A 175 -17.74 4.81 2.63
N LEU A 176 -17.03 3.71 2.84
CA LEU A 176 -17.12 2.87 4.03
C LEU A 176 -15.92 3.23 4.89
N LYS A 177 -16.17 3.73 6.09
CA LYS A 177 -15.14 4.03 7.10
C LYS A 177 -15.45 3.24 8.35
N LYS A 178 -14.43 2.55 8.88
CA LYS A 178 -14.51 1.84 10.14
C LYS A 178 -13.21 2.09 10.91
N GLU A 179 -13.30 2.70 12.06
CA GLU A 179 -12.18 2.68 13.01
C GLU A 179 -12.03 1.24 13.49
N LEU A 180 -10.81 0.74 13.40
CA LEU A 180 -10.50 -0.57 13.92
C LEU A 180 -10.07 -0.43 15.37
N ASP A 181 -10.61 -1.28 16.23
CA ASP A 181 -10.16 -1.35 17.63
C ASP A 181 -8.80 -2.04 17.73
N GLN A 182 -7.84 -1.50 16.97
CA GLN A 182 -6.51 -2.07 16.80
C GLN A 182 -5.44 -0.99 16.66
N THR A 183 -4.27 -1.32 17.17
CA THR A 183 -3.05 -0.51 17.04
C THR A 183 -1.94 -1.38 16.45
N SER A 184 -1.26 -0.87 15.44
CA SER A 184 -0.06 -1.49 14.89
C SER A 184 1.18 -0.94 15.58
N ILE A 185 1.99 -1.85 16.13
CA ILE A 185 3.31 -1.56 16.68
C ILE A 185 4.32 -1.93 15.62
N VAL A 186 5.10 -0.97 15.17
CA VAL A 186 6.17 -1.16 14.19
C VAL A 186 7.50 -0.98 14.88
N MET A 187 8.35 -1.99 14.77
CA MET A 187 9.67 -2.03 15.39
C MET A 187 10.72 -2.36 14.33
N ASN A 188 11.87 -1.68 14.38
CA ASN A 188 13.05 -2.16 13.70
C ASN A 188 13.92 -2.91 14.69
N VAL A 189 14.37 -4.08 14.30
CA VAL A 189 15.11 -4.99 15.19
C VAL A 189 16.43 -5.40 14.52
N LYS A 190 17.50 -5.47 15.34
CA LYS A 190 18.76 -6.05 14.90
C LYS A 190 18.70 -7.57 15.10
N THR A 191 18.97 -8.30 14.05
CA THR A 191 18.98 -9.77 14.03
C THR A 191 19.58 -10.27 12.73
N ASN A 192 19.93 -11.55 12.67
CA ASN A 192 20.36 -12.16 11.41
C ASN A 192 19.13 -12.50 10.54
N THR A 193 19.18 -12.10 9.28
CA THR A 193 18.09 -12.36 8.32
C THR A 193 18.61 -13.11 7.10
N CYS A 194 17.75 -13.92 6.47
CA CYS A 194 18.09 -14.75 5.30
C CYS A 194 17.18 -14.53 4.09
N GLY A 195 16.49 -13.38 4.01
CA GLY A 195 15.53 -13.09 2.92
C GLY A 195 14.23 -13.89 3.02
N HIS A 196 13.90 -14.39 4.21
CA HIS A 196 12.67 -15.09 4.53
C HIS A 196 11.78 -14.17 5.36
N ALA A 197 10.59 -13.90 4.89
CA ALA A 197 9.57 -13.12 5.59
C ALA A 197 8.58 -14.07 6.29
N TYR A 198 8.07 -13.64 7.45
CA TYR A 198 7.09 -14.40 8.21
C TYR A 198 5.85 -13.56 8.46
N GLN A 199 4.68 -14.20 8.36
CA GLN A 199 3.39 -13.66 8.76
C GLN A 199 2.72 -14.64 9.71
N PHE A 200 2.61 -14.27 10.98
CA PHE A 200 1.90 -15.04 11.97
C PHE A 200 0.56 -14.40 12.30
N PHE A 201 -0.44 -15.23 12.46
CA PHE A 201 -1.73 -14.85 13.00
C PHE A 201 -1.81 -15.38 14.44
N THR A 202 -2.10 -14.47 15.37
CA THR A 202 -2.26 -14.77 16.78
C THR A 202 -3.70 -14.50 17.19
N ASP A 203 -4.08 -14.94 18.37
CA ASP A 203 -5.37 -14.61 19.00
C ASP A 203 -5.56 -13.11 19.29
N LYS A 204 -4.46 -12.35 19.31
CA LYS A 204 -4.42 -10.91 19.60
C LYS A 204 -4.21 -10.05 18.37
N GLY A 205 -3.93 -10.65 17.22
CA GLY A 205 -3.73 -9.94 15.96
C GLY A 205 -2.67 -10.55 15.05
N ALA A 206 -2.25 -9.79 14.06
CA ALA A 206 -1.30 -10.23 13.04
C ALA A 206 0.11 -9.72 13.33
N LEU A 207 1.09 -10.61 13.20
CA LEU A 207 2.51 -10.32 13.44
C LEU A 207 3.31 -10.64 12.17
N ALA A 208 4.00 -9.64 11.63
CA ALA A 208 4.86 -9.78 10.46
C ALA A 208 6.33 -9.55 10.83
N PHE A 209 7.22 -10.32 10.20
CA PHE A 209 8.67 -10.14 10.23
C PHE A 209 9.18 -9.93 8.79
N LEU A 210 9.75 -8.78 8.53
CA LEU A 210 10.16 -8.33 7.20
C LEU A 210 11.66 -7.99 7.20
N PRO A 211 12.53 -8.81 6.57
CA PRO A 211 13.97 -8.55 6.53
C PRO A 211 14.28 -7.32 5.67
N ILE A 212 14.94 -6.31 6.26
CA ILE A 212 15.36 -5.07 5.57
C ILE A 212 16.73 -5.29 4.89
N ASN A 213 17.65 -5.91 5.62
CA ASN A 213 18.98 -6.28 5.15
C ASN A 213 19.46 -7.50 5.96
N LYS A 214 20.73 -7.92 5.80
CA LYS A 214 21.27 -9.13 6.47
C LYS A 214 21.27 -9.06 8.01
N LYS A 215 21.16 -7.85 8.59
CA LYS A 215 21.31 -7.63 10.04
C LYS A 215 20.14 -6.89 10.68
N VAL A 216 19.17 -6.45 9.89
CA VAL A 216 18.03 -5.65 10.38
C VAL A 216 16.75 -6.18 9.74
N ALA A 217 15.70 -6.28 10.54
CA ALA A 217 14.34 -6.57 10.10
C ALA A 217 13.35 -5.53 10.69
N SER A 218 12.20 -5.41 10.05
CA SER A 218 11.05 -4.73 10.63
C SER A 218 10.06 -5.78 11.15
N VAL A 219 9.64 -5.62 12.39
CA VAL A 219 8.58 -6.40 13.02
C VAL A 219 7.35 -5.50 13.14
N ILE A 220 6.24 -5.95 12.56
CA ILE A 220 4.97 -5.22 12.58
C ILE A 220 3.96 -6.09 13.32
N TRP A 221 3.48 -5.61 14.46
CA TRP A 221 2.51 -6.32 15.27
C TRP A 221 1.23 -5.51 15.38
N SER A 222 0.18 -5.94 14.71
CA SER A 222 -1.16 -5.36 14.82
C SER A 222 -1.90 -6.07 15.95
N LEU A 223 -2.25 -5.32 17.00
CA LEU A 223 -2.87 -5.83 18.22
C LEU A 223 -4.24 -5.19 18.42
N ASP A 224 -5.19 -5.96 18.95
CA ASP A 224 -6.44 -5.42 19.46
C ASP A 224 -6.16 -4.50 20.66
N ASN A 225 -6.86 -3.36 20.75
CA ASN A 225 -6.59 -2.38 21.82
C ASN A 225 -6.83 -2.95 23.22
N SER A 226 -7.78 -3.88 23.38
CA SER A 226 -7.97 -4.62 24.63
C SER A 226 -6.75 -5.42 25.07
N ALA A 227 -5.90 -5.82 24.12
CA ALA A 227 -4.62 -6.48 24.43
C ALA A 227 -3.50 -5.50 24.77
N LEU A 228 -3.72 -4.19 24.55
CA LEU A 228 -2.78 -3.09 24.83
C LEU A 228 -3.09 -2.36 26.15
N GLU A 229 -4.12 -2.78 26.91
CA GLU A 229 -4.56 -2.14 28.16
C GLU A 229 -3.49 -2.13 29.28
N LEU A 230 -2.46 -2.94 29.13
CA LEU A 230 -1.24 -2.80 29.88
C LEU A 230 -0.32 -1.89 29.08
N ASP A 231 0.21 -0.85 29.69
CA ASP A 231 1.25 0.02 29.12
C ASP A 231 2.47 -0.83 28.69
N TYR A 232 2.33 -1.49 27.52
CA TYR A 232 3.45 -2.23 26.97
C TYR A 232 4.58 -1.24 26.67
N ASN A 233 5.52 -1.18 27.60
CA ASN A 233 6.78 -0.51 27.37
C ASN A 233 7.63 -1.31 26.37
N ILE A 234 8.68 -0.71 25.88
CA ILE A 234 9.55 -1.32 24.86
C ILE A 234 10.15 -2.65 25.34
N ASP A 235 10.41 -2.79 26.65
CA ASP A 235 11.05 -3.98 27.23
C ASP A 235 10.09 -5.18 27.24
N GLU A 236 8.84 -4.98 27.59
CA GLU A 236 7.82 -6.05 27.58
C GLU A 236 7.52 -6.52 26.17
N ILE A 237 7.38 -5.60 25.22
CA ILE A 237 7.21 -5.95 23.81
C ILE A 237 8.45 -6.69 23.30
N SER A 238 9.64 -6.19 23.61
CA SER A 238 10.91 -6.83 23.25
C SER A 238 11.00 -8.26 23.77
N LYS A 239 10.60 -8.49 25.02
CA LYS A 239 10.56 -9.84 25.61
C LYS A 239 9.61 -10.76 24.84
N LYS A 240 8.38 -10.31 24.56
CA LYS A 240 7.38 -11.11 23.85
C LYS A 240 7.80 -11.45 22.41
N ILE A 241 8.33 -10.48 21.65
CA ILE A 241 8.80 -10.77 20.29
C ILE A 241 10.00 -11.72 20.31
N ASN A 242 10.91 -11.62 21.31
CA ASN A 242 12.01 -12.55 21.45
C ASN A 242 11.51 -13.97 21.73
N GLU A 243 10.54 -14.17 22.63
CA GLU A 243 9.93 -15.47 22.89
C GLU A 243 9.38 -16.13 21.61
N ILE A 244 8.81 -15.31 20.70
CA ILE A 244 8.27 -15.79 19.42
C ILE A 244 9.38 -16.13 18.42
N PHE A 245 10.36 -15.23 18.26
CA PHE A 245 11.30 -15.31 17.15
C PHE A 245 12.63 -15.97 17.48
N ILE A 246 12.97 -16.23 18.75
CA ILE A 246 14.27 -16.76 19.16
C ILE A 246 14.62 -18.08 18.48
N SER A 247 13.63 -18.95 18.27
CA SER A 247 13.79 -20.24 17.57
C SER A 247 13.81 -20.11 16.04
N ILE A 248 13.49 -18.93 15.50
CA ILE A 248 13.32 -18.68 14.05
C ILE A 248 14.52 -17.89 13.51
N THR A 249 14.86 -16.77 14.16
CA THR A 249 15.87 -15.81 13.70
C THR A 249 16.97 -15.58 14.72
N GLY A 250 16.89 -16.18 15.91
CA GLY A 250 17.72 -15.87 17.07
C GLY A 250 17.22 -14.65 17.82
N LYS A 251 18.07 -14.11 18.71
CA LYS A 251 17.74 -12.95 19.53
C LYS A 251 17.45 -11.71 18.67
N LEU A 252 16.42 -10.96 19.06
CA LEU A 252 16.06 -9.67 18.48
C LEU A 252 16.40 -8.55 19.45
N ASP A 253 17.19 -7.58 19.00
CA ASP A 253 17.46 -6.34 19.75
C ASP A 253 16.65 -5.20 19.12
N VAL A 254 15.68 -4.65 19.86
CA VAL A 254 14.80 -3.58 19.36
C VAL A 254 15.60 -2.27 19.27
N LEU A 255 15.61 -1.66 18.08
CA LEU A 255 16.29 -0.41 17.78
C LEU A 255 15.37 0.81 17.95
N ASP A 256 14.14 0.69 17.47
CA ASP A 256 13.10 1.72 17.59
C ASP A 256 11.70 1.09 17.60
N MET A 257 10.72 1.85 18.07
CA MET A 257 9.33 1.43 18.13
C MET A 257 8.39 2.61 17.89
N LYS A 258 7.36 2.41 17.09
CA LYS A 258 6.28 3.39 16.83
C LYS A 258 4.93 2.71 16.88
N LYS A 259 3.91 3.43 17.38
CA LYS A 259 2.52 2.94 17.46
C LYS A 259 1.65 3.72 16.45
N TYR A 260 0.77 3.02 15.74
CA TYR A 260 -0.16 3.59 14.76
C TYR A 260 -1.56 3.04 14.97
N LYS A 261 -2.55 3.91 15.21
CA LYS A 261 -3.96 3.51 15.21
C LYS A 261 -4.37 3.06 13.82
N LEU A 262 -5.11 1.96 13.74
CA LEU A 262 -5.56 1.40 12.49
C LEU A 262 -6.97 1.87 12.15
N SER A 263 -7.19 2.20 10.90
CA SER A 263 -8.50 2.51 10.35
C SER A 263 -8.66 1.80 9.01
N PHE A 264 -9.88 1.44 8.71
CA PHE A 264 -10.27 0.91 7.42
C PHE A 264 -11.10 1.95 6.68
N GLU A 265 -10.71 2.26 5.45
CA GLU A 265 -11.49 3.11 4.58
C GLU A 265 -11.52 2.49 3.17
N TYR A 266 -12.70 2.45 2.58
CA TYR A 266 -12.91 1.97 1.22
C TYR A 266 -13.95 2.81 0.51
N SER A 267 -13.63 3.25 -0.70
CA SER A 267 -14.55 3.99 -1.55
C SER A 267 -15.19 3.06 -2.59
N LYS A 268 -16.53 2.88 -2.49
CA LYS A 268 -17.31 2.08 -3.44
C LYS A 268 -17.27 2.68 -4.86
N LYS A 269 -17.07 3.98 -4.96
CA LYS A 269 -16.94 4.73 -6.20
C LYS A 269 -15.67 5.54 -6.13
N ILE A 270 -14.74 5.33 -7.06
CA ILE A 270 -13.44 6.00 -7.09
C ILE A 270 -13.36 7.13 -8.10
N ILE A 271 -14.46 7.42 -8.80
CA ILE A 271 -14.55 8.48 -9.79
C ILE A 271 -15.80 9.31 -9.55
N SER A 272 -15.66 10.63 -9.68
CA SER A 272 -16.76 11.58 -9.76
C SER A 272 -16.41 12.65 -10.79
N LYS A 273 -17.12 12.63 -11.92
CA LYS A 273 -16.79 13.51 -13.08
C LYS A 273 -15.30 13.34 -13.47
N SER A 274 -14.50 14.41 -13.37
CA SER A 274 -13.07 14.45 -13.65
C SER A 274 -12.18 14.16 -12.43
N ILE A 275 -12.77 13.81 -11.27
CA ILE A 275 -12.02 13.51 -10.04
C ILE A 275 -11.82 12.00 -9.94
N VAL A 276 -10.60 11.61 -9.57
CA VAL A 276 -10.18 10.21 -9.39
C VAL A 276 -9.56 10.05 -8.00
N LEU A 277 -10.00 9.04 -7.25
CA LEU A 277 -9.35 8.63 -6.00
C LEU A 277 -8.34 7.52 -6.29
N ILE A 278 -7.12 7.64 -5.74
CA ILE A 278 -6.05 6.63 -5.82
C ILE A 278 -5.38 6.50 -4.45
N GLY A 279 -4.93 5.30 -4.12
CA GLY A 279 -4.22 5.04 -2.88
C GLY A 279 -5.11 5.16 -1.65
N ASP A 280 -4.59 5.77 -0.58
CA ASP A 280 -5.29 5.85 0.70
C ASP A 280 -6.62 6.61 0.64
N ALA A 281 -6.79 7.48 -0.35
CA ALA A 281 -8.06 8.15 -0.62
C ALA A 281 -9.13 7.20 -1.19
N ALA A 282 -8.72 6.17 -1.92
CA ALA A 282 -9.60 5.15 -2.50
C ALA A 282 -9.79 3.96 -1.55
N HIS A 283 -8.71 3.52 -0.90
CA HIS A 283 -8.66 2.32 -0.07
C HIS A 283 -7.52 2.40 0.95
N SER A 284 -7.85 2.56 2.20
CA SER A 284 -6.92 2.45 3.32
C SER A 284 -7.12 1.09 3.98
N LEU A 285 -6.13 0.22 3.85
CA LEU A 285 -6.23 -1.19 4.23
C LEU A 285 -5.59 -1.46 5.59
N HIS A 286 -6.04 -2.54 6.23
CA HIS A 286 -5.30 -3.13 7.34
C HIS A 286 -3.86 -3.47 6.88
N PRO A 287 -2.80 -3.15 7.66
CA PRO A 287 -1.40 -3.29 7.25
C PRO A 287 -0.91 -4.75 7.17
N ILE A 288 -1.80 -5.69 6.87
CA ILE A 288 -1.41 -7.09 6.64
C ILE A 288 -0.43 -7.13 5.47
N ALA A 289 0.81 -7.50 5.76
CA ALA A 289 1.90 -7.68 4.80
C ALA A 289 2.25 -6.46 3.92
N GLY A 290 1.96 -5.23 4.35
CA GLY A 290 2.36 -4.01 3.62
C GLY A 290 1.74 -3.88 2.22
N GLN A 291 0.52 -4.37 2.00
CA GLN A 291 -0.08 -4.47 0.66
C GLN A 291 -0.72 -3.17 0.14
N GLY A 292 -0.97 -2.16 1.00
CA GLY A 292 -1.66 -0.92 0.59
C GLY A 292 -1.00 -0.21 -0.60
N LEU A 293 0.32 -0.04 -0.55
CA LEU A 293 1.05 0.63 -1.63
C LEU A 293 1.10 -0.21 -2.93
N ASN A 294 1.11 -1.55 -2.83
CA ASN A 294 1.01 -2.41 -4.01
C ASN A 294 -0.34 -2.27 -4.72
N LEU A 295 -1.42 -2.12 -3.97
CA LEU A 295 -2.75 -1.87 -4.53
C LEU A 295 -2.82 -0.51 -5.21
N SER A 296 -2.23 0.52 -4.59
CA SER A 296 -2.10 1.86 -5.17
C SER A 296 -1.30 1.84 -6.48
N ILE A 297 -0.22 1.06 -6.56
CA ILE A 297 0.56 0.90 -7.79
C ILE A 297 -0.27 0.23 -8.89
N LYS A 298 -1.09 -0.75 -8.57
CA LYS A 298 -2.01 -1.36 -9.55
C LYS A 298 -3.00 -0.32 -10.11
N ASP A 299 -3.54 0.56 -9.26
CA ASP A 299 -4.39 1.66 -9.72
C ASP A 299 -3.63 2.61 -10.65
N ILE A 300 -2.39 2.97 -10.28
CA ILE A 300 -1.55 3.86 -11.09
C ILE A 300 -1.26 3.25 -12.47
N ILE A 301 -0.89 1.97 -12.51
CA ILE A 301 -0.63 1.25 -13.76
C ILE A 301 -1.89 1.24 -14.63
N ALA A 302 -3.05 0.89 -14.06
CA ALA A 302 -4.30 0.87 -14.81
C ALA A 302 -4.65 2.24 -15.38
N LEU A 303 -4.60 3.31 -14.57
CA LEU A 303 -4.87 4.67 -15.04
C LEU A 303 -3.89 5.11 -16.13
N LYS A 304 -2.59 4.84 -15.93
CA LYS A 304 -1.53 5.12 -16.93
C LYS A 304 -1.84 4.46 -18.29
N GLU A 305 -2.21 3.18 -18.29
CA GLU A 305 -2.50 2.47 -19.54
C GLU A 305 -3.79 2.98 -20.21
N LYS A 306 -4.84 3.34 -19.43
CA LYS A 306 -6.04 3.97 -20.00
C LYS A 306 -5.68 5.32 -20.64
N ILE A 307 -4.97 6.19 -19.96
CA ILE A 307 -4.55 7.50 -20.50
C ILE A 307 -3.71 7.30 -21.78
N LYS A 308 -2.75 6.38 -21.78
CA LYS A 308 -1.93 6.06 -22.97
C LYS A 308 -2.79 5.64 -24.15
N ARG A 309 -3.71 4.68 -23.94
CA ARG A 309 -4.60 4.15 -24.97
C ARG A 309 -5.49 5.23 -25.57
N PHE A 310 -6.14 6.03 -24.75
CA PHE A 310 -7.08 7.06 -25.19
C PHE A 310 -6.37 8.24 -25.87
N LYS A 311 -5.17 8.62 -25.42
CA LYS A 311 -4.32 9.60 -26.15
C LYS A 311 -3.94 9.08 -27.52
N TYR A 312 -3.58 7.80 -27.65
CA TYR A 312 -3.27 7.19 -28.94
C TYR A 312 -4.48 7.19 -29.90
N LEU A 313 -5.69 7.05 -29.37
CA LEU A 313 -6.94 7.12 -30.12
C LEU A 313 -7.41 8.56 -30.42
N GLY A 314 -6.67 9.58 -30.00
CA GLY A 314 -6.99 10.99 -30.23
C GLY A 314 -8.04 11.59 -29.28
N TYR A 315 -8.41 10.88 -28.22
CA TYR A 315 -9.35 11.41 -27.23
C TYR A 315 -8.71 12.43 -26.31
N SER A 316 -9.49 13.45 -25.92
CA SER A 316 -9.11 14.38 -24.85
C SER A 316 -9.03 13.68 -23.51
N LEU A 317 -8.07 14.06 -22.65
CA LEU A 317 -7.94 13.55 -21.28
C LEU A 317 -9.19 13.81 -20.41
N GLY A 318 -9.97 14.85 -20.71
CA GLY A 318 -11.23 15.17 -20.03
C GLY A 318 -12.40 14.26 -20.39
N ASN A 319 -12.20 13.31 -21.34
CA ASN A 319 -13.26 12.39 -21.73
C ASN A 319 -13.58 11.40 -20.62
N GLN A 320 -14.84 11.39 -20.17
CA GLN A 320 -15.30 10.55 -19.05
C GLN A 320 -15.22 9.05 -19.32
N ILE A 321 -15.19 8.62 -20.59
CA ILE A 321 -15.04 7.21 -20.94
C ILE A 321 -13.71 6.65 -20.41
N ILE A 322 -12.63 7.45 -20.40
CA ILE A 322 -11.33 7.05 -19.85
C ILE A 322 -11.48 6.65 -18.38
N LEU A 323 -12.14 7.50 -17.62
CA LEU A 323 -12.26 7.33 -16.17
C LEU A 323 -13.26 6.22 -15.83
N SER A 324 -14.38 6.11 -16.57
CA SER A 324 -15.34 5.03 -16.35
C SER A 324 -14.74 3.65 -16.66
N ASP A 325 -13.92 3.53 -17.72
CA ASP A 325 -13.19 2.30 -18.05
C ASP A 325 -12.16 1.94 -16.96
N PHE A 326 -11.46 2.93 -16.41
CA PHE A 326 -10.58 2.75 -15.25
C PHE A 326 -11.36 2.28 -14.02
N GLN A 327 -12.49 2.90 -13.68
CA GLN A 327 -13.32 2.50 -12.54
C GLN A 327 -13.79 1.05 -12.69
N SER A 328 -14.32 0.68 -13.86
CA SER A 328 -14.84 -0.66 -14.11
C SER A 328 -13.77 -1.75 -13.91
N GLU A 329 -12.54 -1.48 -14.31
CA GLU A 329 -11.42 -2.40 -14.14
C GLU A 329 -11.00 -2.51 -12.65
N ARG A 330 -10.88 -1.37 -11.95
CA ARG A 330 -10.28 -1.34 -10.63
C ARG A 330 -11.24 -1.61 -9.48
N GLN A 331 -12.51 -1.28 -9.64
CA GLN A 331 -13.50 -1.35 -8.57
C GLN A 331 -13.68 -2.78 -8.02
N ALA A 332 -13.81 -3.76 -8.91
CA ALA A 332 -13.97 -5.16 -8.51
C ALA A 332 -12.71 -5.70 -7.82
N ASP A 333 -11.53 -5.43 -8.38
CA ASP A 333 -10.25 -5.87 -7.81
C ASP A 333 -10.01 -5.24 -6.43
N ASN A 334 -10.24 -3.93 -6.30
CA ASN A 334 -10.08 -3.20 -5.05
C ASN A 334 -11.05 -3.71 -3.99
N ALA A 335 -12.32 -3.98 -4.35
CA ALA A 335 -13.29 -4.56 -3.44
C ALA A 335 -12.84 -5.94 -2.94
N ILE A 336 -12.54 -6.87 -3.86
CA ILE A 336 -12.12 -8.22 -3.51
C ILE A 336 -10.90 -8.19 -2.59
N PHE A 337 -9.89 -7.39 -2.93
CA PHE A 337 -8.66 -7.31 -2.14
C PHE A 337 -8.91 -6.72 -0.76
N THR A 338 -9.67 -5.64 -0.70
CA THR A 338 -10.03 -4.91 0.53
C THR A 338 -10.81 -5.79 1.49
N PHE A 339 -11.85 -6.47 0.99
CA PHE A 339 -12.65 -7.36 1.83
C PHE A 339 -11.85 -8.61 2.23
N ALA A 340 -11.07 -9.20 1.32
CA ALA A 340 -10.25 -10.36 1.65
C ALA A 340 -9.26 -10.11 2.78
N THR A 341 -8.57 -8.95 2.78
CA THR A 341 -7.62 -8.60 3.83
C THR A 341 -8.28 -8.38 5.20
N ASN A 342 -9.46 -7.75 5.23
CA ASN A 342 -10.19 -7.56 6.48
C ASN A 342 -10.80 -8.85 7.05
N TYR A 343 -11.45 -9.64 6.17
CA TYR A 343 -12.04 -10.91 6.61
C TYR A 343 -11.00 -11.96 7.01
N LEU A 344 -9.82 -11.97 6.39
CA LEU A 344 -8.74 -12.87 6.79
C LEU A 344 -8.30 -12.64 8.24
N ASP A 345 -8.15 -11.40 8.66
CA ASP A 345 -7.81 -11.09 10.06
C ASP A 345 -8.91 -11.57 11.02
N GLU A 346 -10.17 -11.31 10.70
CA GLU A 346 -11.32 -11.69 11.52
C GLU A 346 -11.51 -13.23 11.60
N ILE A 347 -11.38 -13.93 10.47
CA ILE A 347 -11.49 -15.40 10.40
C ILE A 347 -10.33 -16.07 11.15
N LEU A 348 -9.12 -15.55 11.02
CA LEU A 348 -7.94 -16.16 11.60
C LEU A 348 -7.81 -15.91 13.11
N LYS A 349 -8.40 -14.82 13.61
CA LYS A 349 -8.53 -14.54 15.05
C LYS A 349 -9.64 -15.35 15.74
N ASN A 350 -10.64 -15.77 14.98
CA ASN A 350 -11.83 -16.39 15.57
C ASN A 350 -11.48 -17.74 16.23
N ARG A 351 -11.77 -17.86 17.53
CA ARG A 351 -11.55 -19.05 18.36
C ARG A 351 -12.64 -20.13 18.23
N SER A 352 -13.71 -19.88 17.45
CA SER A 352 -14.75 -20.87 17.24
C SER A 352 -14.18 -22.16 16.65
N PHE A 353 -14.47 -23.30 17.27
CA PHE A 353 -13.98 -24.62 16.85
C PHE A 353 -14.28 -24.91 15.36
N LEU A 354 -15.47 -24.54 14.89
CA LEU A 354 -15.89 -24.74 13.51
C LEU A 354 -15.10 -23.85 12.54
N ILE A 355 -14.92 -22.57 12.87
CA ILE A 355 -14.17 -21.62 12.04
C ILE A 355 -12.68 -21.96 12.04
N ASN A 356 -12.13 -22.39 13.17
CA ASN A 356 -10.76 -22.91 13.26
C ASN A 356 -10.56 -24.17 12.39
N LYS A 357 -11.51 -25.10 12.41
CA LYS A 357 -11.44 -26.32 11.61
C LYS A 357 -11.55 -26.02 10.11
N LEU A 358 -12.43 -25.09 9.72
CA LEU A 358 -12.58 -24.62 8.34
C LEU A 358 -11.37 -23.81 7.87
N SER A 359 -10.82 -22.91 8.67
CA SER A 359 -9.61 -22.14 8.33
C SER A 359 -8.39 -23.06 8.21
N ASN A 360 -8.23 -24.03 9.09
CA ASN A 360 -7.16 -25.01 9.03
C ASN A 360 -7.29 -25.94 7.82
N PHE A 361 -8.52 -26.38 7.50
CA PHE A 361 -8.79 -27.16 6.28
C PHE A 361 -8.55 -26.31 5.02
N GLY A 362 -8.93 -25.05 5.02
CA GLY A 362 -8.64 -24.11 3.93
C GLY A 362 -7.13 -23.92 3.72
N LEU A 363 -6.38 -23.66 4.78
CA LEU A 363 -4.92 -23.53 4.75
C LEU A 363 -4.24 -24.85 4.29
N PHE A 364 -4.71 -25.98 4.77
CA PHE A 364 -4.21 -27.31 4.37
C PHE A 364 -4.50 -27.60 2.89
N SER A 365 -5.72 -27.32 2.42
CA SER A 365 -6.12 -27.51 1.03
C SER A 365 -5.34 -26.61 0.08
N LEU A 366 -5.10 -25.34 0.46
CA LEU A 366 -4.25 -24.41 -0.26
C LEU A 366 -2.81 -24.91 -0.35
N ASN A 367 -2.29 -25.52 0.71
CA ASN A 367 -0.90 -26.01 0.71
C ASN A 367 -0.74 -27.27 -0.16
N LYS A 368 -1.76 -28.15 -0.22
CA LYS A 368 -1.75 -29.36 -1.05
C LYS A 368 -2.06 -29.11 -2.53
N ASN A 369 -2.83 -28.08 -2.87
CA ASN A 369 -3.25 -27.85 -4.24
C ASN A 369 -2.37 -26.79 -4.92
N ASN A 370 -1.34 -27.27 -5.63
CA ASN A 370 -0.40 -26.42 -6.35
C ASN A 370 -1.07 -25.49 -7.38
N LEU A 371 -2.22 -25.86 -7.97
CA LEU A 371 -2.94 -25.02 -8.92
C LEU A 371 -3.59 -23.80 -8.24
N ILE A 372 -4.22 -24.02 -7.09
CA ILE A 372 -4.83 -22.93 -6.30
C ILE A 372 -3.71 -22.07 -5.71
N LYS A 373 -2.68 -22.67 -5.14
CA LYS A 373 -1.50 -21.99 -4.61
C LYS A 373 -0.85 -21.09 -5.67
N ASN A 374 -0.64 -21.59 -6.89
CA ASN A 374 -0.07 -20.84 -7.99
C ASN A 374 -0.99 -19.69 -8.44
N LYS A 375 -2.33 -19.86 -8.42
CA LYS A 375 -3.28 -18.76 -8.68
C LYS A 375 -3.21 -17.67 -7.61
N VAL A 376 -3.10 -18.05 -6.33
CA VAL A 376 -2.94 -17.10 -5.22
C VAL A 376 -1.61 -16.36 -5.34
N ILE A 377 -0.51 -17.08 -5.62
CA ILE A 377 0.82 -16.48 -5.84
C ILE A 377 0.75 -15.51 -7.03
N LYS A 378 0.19 -15.92 -8.17
CA LYS A 378 0.04 -15.05 -9.35
C LYS A 378 -0.73 -13.78 -9.02
N ARG A 379 -1.87 -13.86 -8.32
CA ARG A 379 -2.62 -12.68 -7.89
C ARG A 379 -1.85 -11.80 -6.89
N ALA A 380 -1.15 -12.42 -5.93
CA ALA A 380 -0.36 -11.69 -4.93
C ALA A 380 0.90 -11.03 -5.54
N THR A 381 1.51 -11.67 -6.56
CA THR A 381 2.66 -11.12 -7.29
C THR A 381 2.28 -10.23 -8.46
N GLY A 382 0.97 -10.12 -8.75
CA GLY A 382 0.47 -9.22 -9.80
C GLY A 382 0.49 -9.79 -11.23
N LYS A 383 0.61 -11.14 -11.35
CA LYS A 383 0.54 -11.84 -12.64
C LYS A 383 -0.88 -12.33 -12.95
#